data_65081593ca64bb846e1b2a903aa54661
#
_entry.id   65081593ca64bb846e1b2a903aa54661
#
_cell.length_a   1.000
_cell.length_b   1.000
_cell.length_c   1.000
_cell.angle_alpha   90.00
_cell.angle_beta   90.00
_cell.angle_gamma   90.00
#
_symmetry.space_group_name_H-M   'P 1'
#
loop_
_entity.id
_entity.type
_entity.pdbx_description
1 polymer ?
#
loop_
_entity_poly.entity_id
_entity_poly.type
_entity_poly.pdbx_seq_one_letter_code
_entity_poly.pdbx_strand_id
1 'polypeptide(L)'
;MILTTSDPVCTARDPASLEAEWSELARRRARPSIFLTPEWVAVARAHDPREQLTLAIGSRGIAAIARDPDGTLTFAGGDLTDEQDVVAAPPDARFVAEALGAWIADQAIARAAFSYVPEETPTPEALTRALTARGFAVRTARQVTSPRVSLPADFETYLESLTKKERHELRRKIRRLETGRRVAFRVADEPERAAALDRFVELHRRSRGEKAEFMTKPVERFFRDIADALAARGWLRLGILEVDGEDAAVLYAFAYEGTLALYNAAYDPALGSLSVGIVSHAYALRSAIAEGLGAYDLLRGNERYKYDLGADDHWLVRVEAERA
;
A
#
# COMPACT_ATOMS: atom_id res chain seq x y z
N MET A 1 0.35 34.27 -10.46
CA MET A 1 -0.74 34.67 -11.37
C MET A 1 -1.79 33.58 -11.27
N ILE A 2 -2.88 33.86 -10.58
CA ILE A 2 -3.98 32.92 -10.37
C ILE A 2 -4.67 32.72 -11.73
N LEU A 3 -4.83 31.45 -12.14
CA LEU A 3 -5.59 31.14 -13.35
C LEU A 3 -7.00 31.72 -13.22
N THR A 4 -7.29 32.74 -14.00
CA THR A 4 -8.63 33.32 -14.17
C THR A 4 -9.39 32.54 -15.23
N THR A 5 -9.75 31.30 -14.91
CA THR A 5 -10.90 30.66 -15.54
C THR A 5 -11.98 30.55 -14.47
N SER A 6 -13.22 30.66 -14.87
CA SER A 6 -14.41 30.73 -14.01
C SER A 6 -14.63 29.50 -13.08
N ASP A 7 -13.64 28.62 -12.96
CA ASP A 7 -13.57 27.48 -12.05
C ASP A 7 -12.08 27.21 -11.77
N PRO A 8 -11.53 27.57 -10.60
CA PRO A 8 -10.16 27.24 -10.28
C PRO A 8 -10.05 25.73 -10.17
N VAL A 9 -9.54 25.10 -11.23
CA VAL A 9 -9.51 23.65 -11.37
C VAL A 9 -8.68 23.01 -10.27
N CYS A 10 -7.59 23.66 -9.81
CA CYS A 10 -6.76 23.18 -8.73
C CYS A 10 -6.58 24.27 -7.66
N THR A 11 -7.04 23.98 -6.44
CA THR A 11 -6.89 24.88 -5.29
C THR A 11 -6.21 24.17 -4.12
N ALA A 12 -5.23 24.86 -3.52
CA ALA A 12 -4.64 24.40 -2.27
C ALA A 12 -5.67 24.47 -1.15
N ARG A 13 -5.83 23.38 -0.41
CA ARG A 13 -6.80 23.26 0.68
C ARG A 13 -6.17 22.62 1.91
N ASP A 14 -6.70 22.95 3.05
CA ASP A 14 -6.41 22.23 4.28
C ASP A 14 -6.96 20.79 4.18
N PRO A 15 -6.12 19.75 4.36
CA PRO A 15 -6.56 18.35 4.33
C PRO A 15 -7.74 18.06 5.25
N ALA A 16 -7.77 18.64 6.45
CA ALA A 16 -8.86 18.44 7.39
C ALA A 16 -10.22 18.93 6.84
N SER A 17 -10.22 19.97 6.00
CA SER A 17 -11.44 20.46 5.35
C SER A 17 -11.95 19.54 4.25
N LEU A 18 -11.16 18.57 3.81
CA LEU A 18 -11.46 17.66 2.71
C LEU A 18 -11.72 16.22 3.18
N GLU A 19 -11.58 15.90 4.47
CA GLU A 19 -11.57 14.52 4.97
C GLU A 19 -12.76 13.68 4.49
N ALA A 20 -13.98 14.20 4.60
CA ALA A 20 -15.19 13.48 4.20
C ALA A 20 -15.25 13.24 2.68
N GLU A 21 -14.94 14.27 1.88
CA GLU A 21 -14.89 14.18 0.42
C GLU A 21 -13.77 13.24 -0.02
N TRP A 22 -12.61 13.36 0.59
CA TRP A 22 -11.44 12.50 0.32
C TRP A 22 -11.74 11.02 0.59
N SER A 23 -12.30 10.71 1.77
CA SER A 23 -12.68 9.34 2.13
C SER A 23 -13.67 8.74 1.13
N GLU A 24 -14.66 9.52 0.69
CA GLU A 24 -15.63 9.06 -0.31
C GLU A 24 -14.98 8.83 -1.68
N LEU A 25 -14.12 9.75 -2.14
CA LEU A 25 -13.39 9.60 -3.40
C LEU A 25 -12.42 8.42 -3.35
N ALA A 26 -11.69 8.23 -2.25
CA ALA A 26 -10.76 7.11 -2.08
C ALA A 26 -11.46 5.75 -2.17
N ARG A 27 -12.64 5.63 -1.55
CA ARG A 27 -13.48 4.43 -1.58
C ARG A 27 -14.04 4.13 -2.97
N ARG A 28 -14.38 5.19 -3.73
CA ARG A 28 -14.98 5.07 -5.08
C ARG A 28 -13.98 4.89 -6.21
N ARG A 29 -12.69 4.84 -5.94
CA ARG A 29 -11.69 4.57 -6.97
C ARG A 29 -11.96 3.24 -7.68
N ALA A 30 -11.53 3.11 -8.93
CA ALA A 30 -11.55 1.83 -9.64
C ALA A 30 -10.75 0.75 -8.91
N ARG A 31 -9.68 1.17 -8.24
CA ARG A 31 -8.84 0.35 -7.37
C ARG A 31 -8.69 1.12 -6.03
N PRO A 32 -9.55 0.84 -5.05
CA PRO A 32 -9.39 1.42 -3.72
C PRO A 32 -8.07 0.98 -3.10
N SER A 33 -7.37 1.92 -2.47
CA SER A 33 -6.08 1.69 -1.84
C SER A 33 -6.03 2.38 -0.49
N ILE A 34 -5.59 1.65 0.53
CA ILE A 34 -5.42 2.18 1.89
C ILE A 34 -4.44 3.36 1.93
N PHE A 35 -3.44 3.35 1.04
CA PHE A 35 -2.40 4.37 0.94
C PHE A 35 -2.91 5.73 0.46
N LEU A 36 -4.10 5.77 -0.11
CA LEU A 36 -4.72 6.97 -0.67
C LEU A 36 -5.86 7.50 0.20
N THR A 37 -6.04 6.94 1.40
CA THR A 37 -6.98 7.43 2.39
C THR A 37 -6.45 8.66 3.12
N PRO A 38 -7.32 9.56 3.60
CA PRO A 38 -6.88 10.71 4.38
C PRO A 38 -6.12 10.31 5.64
N GLU A 39 -6.49 9.19 6.29
CA GLU A 39 -5.84 8.67 7.49
C GLU A 39 -4.39 8.27 7.22
N TRP A 40 -4.15 7.50 6.16
CA TRP A 40 -2.79 7.14 5.76
C TRP A 40 -1.95 8.36 5.45
N VAL A 41 -2.49 9.23 4.57
CA VAL A 41 -1.76 10.42 4.12
C VAL A 41 -1.47 11.37 5.27
N ALA A 42 -2.37 11.52 6.24
CA ALA A 42 -2.15 12.37 7.42
C ALA A 42 -0.95 11.86 8.26
N VAL A 43 -0.88 10.55 8.53
CA VAL A 43 0.26 9.97 9.27
C VAL A 43 1.54 10.05 8.43
N ALA A 44 1.50 9.67 7.15
CA ALA A 44 2.66 9.74 6.28
C ALA A 44 3.24 11.16 6.21
N ARG A 45 2.39 12.17 6.14
CA ARG A 45 2.77 13.58 6.16
C ARG A 45 3.42 14.01 7.48
N ALA A 46 2.93 13.52 8.61
CA ALA A 46 3.49 13.84 9.92
C ALA A 46 4.93 13.31 10.08
N HIS A 47 5.28 12.26 9.34
CA HIS A 47 6.62 11.65 9.32
C HIS A 47 7.50 12.13 8.16
N ASP A 48 6.99 13.00 7.30
CA ASP A 48 7.69 13.52 6.12
C ASP A 48 8.03 15.01 6.33
N PRO A 49 9.31 15.38 6.45
CA PRO A 49 9.72 16.77 6.72
C PRO A 49 9.63 17.69 5.49
N ARG A 50 9.27 17.15 4.31
CA ARG A 50 9.18 17.95 3.08
C ARG A 50 8.02 18.93 3.13
N GLU A 51 8.10 19.98 2.31
CA GLU A 51 6.96 20.86 2.05
C GLU A 51 5.83 20.05 1.38
N GLN A 52 4.62 20.17 1.90
CA GLN A 52 3.50 19.36 1.44
C GLN A 52 2.27 20.20 1.15
N LEU A 53 1.56 19.82 0.09
CA LEU A 53 0.39 20.52 -0.38
C LEU A 53 -0.72 19.50 -0.70
N THR A 54 -1.95 19.86 -0.37
CA THR A 54 -3.14 19.13 -0.82
C THR A 54 -3.88 19.99 -1.80
N LEU A 55 -4.05 19.48 -3.02
CA LEU A 55 -4.80 20.13 -4.08
C LEU A 55 -6.18 19.48 -4.21
N ALA A 56 -7.23 20.27 -4.04
CA ALA A 56 -8.57 19.91 -4.50
C ALA A 56 -8.68 20.27 -5.99
N ILE A 57 -9.13 19.34 -6.81
CA ILE A 57 -9.34 19.51 -8.25
C ILE A 57 -10.86 19.56 -8.49
N GLY A 58 -11.41 20.76 -8.32
CA GLY A 58 -12.85 20.98 -8.19
C GLY A 58 -13.44 20.07 -7.09
N SER A 59 -14.63 19.50 -7.34
CA SER A 59 -15.24 18.44 -6.52
C SER A 59 -14.98 17.04 -7.09
N ARG A 60 -14.01 16.89 -7.99
CA ARG A 60 -13.79 15.65 -8.76
C ARG A 60 -12.64 14.81 -8.24
N GLY A 61 -11.69 15.44 -7.54
CA GLY A 61 -10.53 14.71 -7.06
C GLY A 61 -9.57 15.51 -6.21
N ILE A 62 -8.61 14.79 -5.66
CA ILE A 62 -7.60 15.29 -4.74
C ILE A 62 -6.24 14.78 -5.18
N ALA A 63 -5.21 15.62 -5.07
CA ALA A 63 -3.82 15.23 -5.18
C ALA A 63 -3.05 15.69 -3.93
N ALA A 64 -2.48 14.73 -3.20
CA ALA A 64 -1.55 15.01 -2.12
C ALA A 64 -0.12 14.98 -2.67
N ILE A 65 0.57 16.10 -2.60
CA ILE A 65 1.89 16.29 -3.20
C ILE A 65 2.90 16.79 -2.16
N ALA A 66 4.16 16.50 -2.42
CA ALA A 66 5.30 16.97 -1.62
C ALA A 66 6.36 17.56 -2.55
N ARG A 67 7.19 18.44 -2.00
CA ARG A 67 8.31 19.06 -2.71
C ARG A 67 9.62 18.68 -2.05
N ASP A 68 10.48 18.05 -2.80
CA ASP A 68 11.83 17.68 -2.36
C ASP A 68 12.71 18.92 -2.18
N PRO A 69 13.78 18.85 -1.38
CA PRO A 69 14.69 19.97 -1.16
C PRO A 69 15.32 20.54 -2.43
N ASP A 70 15.46 19.72 -3.49
CA ASP A 70 15.94 20.15 -4.81
C ASP A 70 14.84 20.77 -5.70
N GLY A 71 13.64 20.91 -5.16
CA GLY A 71 12.48 21.49 -5.85
C GLY A 71 11.67 20.50 -6.70
N THR A 72 12.04 19.22 -6.75
CA THR A 72 11.27 18.19 -7.47
C THR A 72 9.92 17.96 -6.80
N LEU A 73 8.85 17.96 -7.59
CA LEU A 73 7.51 17.66 -7.10
C LEU A 73 7.26 16.14 -7.15
N THR A 74 6.70 15.59 -6.06
CA THR A 74 6.35 14.18 -5.92
C THR A 74 4.94 14.03 -5.35
N PHE A 75 4.39 12.83 -5.34
CA PHE A 75 3.27 12.55 -4.43
C PHE A 75 3.75 12.56 -2.98
N ALA A 76 2.84 12.88 -2.05
CA ALA A 76 3.10 12.82 -0.61
C ALA A 76 3.17 11.37 -0.12
N GLY A 77 3.93 11.12 0.97
CA GLY A 77 4.01 9.82 1.63
C GLY A 77 5.35 9.11 1.48
N GLY A 78 6.18 9.51 0.50
CA GLY A 78 7.54 8.97 0.34
C GLY A 78 7.61 7.46 0.16
N ASP A 79 8.73 6.86 0.52
CA ASP A 79 9.01 5.43 0.28
C ASP A 79 8.23 4.47 1.18
N LEU A 80 7.62 4.95 2.26
CA LEU A 80 6.77 4.14 3.14
C LEU A 80 5.33 4.00 2.60
N THR A 81 4.99 4.66 1.49
CA THR A 81 3.69 4.57 0.83
C THR A 81 3.82 3.70 -0.42
N ASP A 82 3.25 2.50 -0.37
CA ASP A 82 3.46 1.48 -1.41
C ASP A 82 2.75 1.77 -2.73
N GLU A 83 1.68 2.55 -2.71
CA GLU A 83 0.95 2.98 -3.89
C GLU A 83 0.63 4.47 -3.79
N GLN A 84 0.89 5.20 -4.87
CA GLN A 84 0.68 6.65 -4.94
C GLN A 84 -0.08 6.99 -6.21
N ASP A 85 -1.09 7.86 -6.11
CA ASP A 85 -1.92 8.26 -7.25
C ASP A 85 -2.75 9.50 -6.90
N VAL A 86 -3.44 10.06 -7.88
CA VAL A 86 -4.53 10.99 -7.62
C VAL A 86 -5.74 10.25 -7.04
N VAL A 87 -6.52 10.91 -6.22
CA VAL A 87 -7.74 10.35 -5.62
C VAL A 87 -8.95 10.88 -6.36
N ALA A 88 -9.59 10.03 -7.15
CA ALA A 88 -10.76 10.37 -7.95
C ALA A 88 -11.60 9.12 -8.26
N ALA A 89 -12.90 9.30 -8.46
CA ALA A 89 -13.77 8.26 -9.00
C ALA A 89 -13.42 7.94 -10.47
N PRO A 90 -13.72 6.74 -10.99
CA PRO A 90 -13.31 6.31 -12.33
C PRO A 90 -13.62 7.29 -13.47
N PRO A 91 -14.80 7.93 -13.56
CA PRO A 91 -15.10 8.84 -14.66
C PRO A 91 -14.27 10.13 -14.63
N ASP A 92 -13.75 10.50 -13.47
CA ASP A 92 -13.01 11.75 -13.27
C ASP A 92 -11.50 11.57 -13.20
N ALA A 93 -11.00 10.33 -13.02
CA ALA A 93 -9.58 10.07 -12.73
C ALA A 93 -8.63 10.62 -13.81
N ARG A 94 -8.97 10.47 -15.10
CA ARG A 94 -8.20 11.05 -16.21
C ARG A 94 -8.16 12.57 -16.13
N PHE A 95 -9.32 13.20 -15.96
CA PHE A 95 -9.44 14.66 -15.85
C PHE A 95 -8.61 15.19 -14.68
N VAL A 96 -8.68 14.54 -13.52
CA VAL A 96 -7.95 14.95 -12.31
C VAL A 96 -6.43 14.88 -12.54
N ALA A 97 -5.93 13.83 -13.17
CA ALA A 97 -4.52 13.70 -13.51
C ALA A 97 -4.06 14.74 -14.56
N GLU A 98 -4.88 15.01 -15.59
CA GLU A 98 -4.59 16.04 -16.57
C GLU A 98 -4.57 17.45 -15.95
N ALA A 99 -5.50 17.74 -15.04
CA ALA A 99 -5.56 19.00 -14.33
C ALA A 99 -4.35 19.19 -13.40
N LEU A 100 -3.90 18.12 -12.72
CA LEU A 100 -2.66 18.15 -11.95
C LEU A 100 -1.47 18.47 -12.86
N GLY A 101 -1.35 17.80 -14.00
CA GLY A 101 -0.27 18.07 -14.98
C GLY A 101 -0.30 19.51 -15.51
N ALA A 102 -1.50 20.06 -15.76
CA ALA A 102 -1.68 21.45 -16.15
C ALA A 102 -1.23 22.41 -15.05
N TRP A 103 -1.68 22.17 -13.82
CA TRP A 103 -1.29 22.97 -12.66
C TRP A 103 0.23 22.97 -12.46
N ILE A 104 0.90 21.80 -12.55
CA ILE A 104 2.37 21.71 -12.46
C ILE A 104 3.04 22.61 -13.49
N ALA A 105 2.57 22.59 -14.73
CA ALA A 105 3.15 23.37 -15.80
C ALA A 105 2.98 24.88 -15.62
N ASP A 106 1.92 25.30 -14.96
CA ASP A 106 1.63 26.70 -14.66
C ASP A 106 2.40 27.22 -13.43
N GLN A 107 3.02 26.31 -12.67
CA GLN A 107 3.90 26.67 -11.55
C GLN A 107 5.37 26.82 -12.02
N ALA A 108 6.20 27.45 -11.19
CA ALA A 108 7.66 27.50 -11.39
C ALA A 108 8.34 26.17 -10.99
N ILE A 109 7.78 25.06 -11.47
CA ILE A 109 8.28 23.70 -11.20
C ILE A 109 9.10 23.25 -12.39
N ALA A 110 10.38 22.95 -12.18
CA ALA A 110 11.27 22.45 -13.22
C ALA A 110 11.19 20.93 -13.37
N ARG A 111 10.97 20.20 -12.27
CA ARG A 111 10.96 18.73 -12.26
C ARG A 111 9.80 18.16 -11.45
N ALA A 112 9.24 17.06 -11.93
CA ALA A 112 8.28 16.25 -11.19
C ALA A 112 8.63 14.77 -11.35
N ALA A 113 8.48 13.97 -10.29
CA ALA A 113 8.79 12.55 -10.27
C ALA A 113 7.74 11.80 -9.43
N PHE A 114 6.79 11.19 -10.09
CA PHE A 114 5.71 10.44 -9.45
C PHE A 114 6.04 8.95 -9.48
N SER A 115 6.38 8.40 -8.31
CA SER A 115 6.73 7.00 -8.12
C SER A 115 5.52 6.16 -7.70
N TYR A 116 5.60 4.85 -7.92
CA TYR A 116 4.64 3.86 -7.44
C TYR A 116 3.20 4.10 -7.90
N VAL A 117 3.03 4.68 -9.09
CA VAL A 117 1.70 4.90 -9.70
C VAL A 117 1.25 3.59 -10.37
N PRO A 118 0.05 3.07 -10.09
CA PRO A 118 -0.43 1.86 -10.76
C PRO A 118 -0.53 2.06 -12.28
N GLU A 119 0.11 1.14 -13.05
CA GLU A 119 0.16 1.22 -14.52
C GLU A 119 -1.24 1.18 -15.16
N GLU A 120 -2.16 0.45 -14.52
CA GLU A 120 -3.53 0.27 -15.00
C GLU A 120 -4.45 1.47 -14.75
N THR A 121 -4.03 2.49 -13.97
CA THR A 121 -4.81 3.72 -13.77
C THR A 121 -4.60 4.71 -14.92
N PRO A 122 -5.52 5.66 -15.15
CA PRO A 122 -5.35 6.69 -16.17
C PRO A 122 -4.19 7.67 -15.91
N THR A 123 -3.71 7.74 -14.67
CA THR A 123 -2.77 8.78 -14.20
C THR A 123 -1.45 8.83 -14.97
N PRO A 124 -0.74 7.71 -15.25
CA PRO A 124 0.53 7.78 -15.96
C PRO A 124 0.39 8.38 -17.35
N GLU A 125 -0.60 7.93 -18.12
CA GLU A 125 -0.85 8.44 -19.48
C GLU A 125 -1.32 9.91 -19.46
N ALA A 126 -2.23 10.24 -18.54
CA ALA A 126 -2.82 11.57 -18.44
C ALA A 126 -1.76 12.63 -18.03
N LEU A 127 -0.93 12.33 -17.04
CA LEU A 127 0.19 13.20 -16.66
C LEU A 127 1.20 13.35 -17.80
N THR A 128 1.59 12.25 -18.45
CA THR A 128 2.50 12.27 -19.59
C THR A 128 1.98 13.21 -20.68
N ARG A 129 0.72 13.06 -21.09
CA ARG A 129 0.09 13.87 -22.11
C ARG A 129 0.02 15.35 -21.71
N ALA A 130 -0.46 15.64 -20.50
CA ALA A 130 -0.66 17.00 -20.03
C ALA A 130 0.66 17.78 -19.89
N LEU A 131 1.72 17.14 -19.40
CA LEU A 131 3.03 17.76 -19.22
C LEU A 131 3.79 17.91 -20.55
N THR A 132 3.75 16.88 -21.42
CA THR A 132 4.38 16.98 -22.77
C THR A 132 3.75 18.10 -23.59
N ALA A 133 2.43 18.25 -23.57
CA ALA A 133 1.75 19.33 -24.27
C ALA A 133 2.14 20.73 -23.77
N ARG A 134 2.83 20.82 -22.62
CA ARG A 134 3.29 22.07 -21.99
C ARG A 134 4.81 22.21 -21.91
N GLY A 135 5.54 21.47 -22.74
CA GLY A 135 6.98 21.63 -22.94
C GLY A 135 7.84 20.90 -21.91
N PHE A 136 7.30 19.87 -21.24
CA PHE A 136 8.15 18.96 -20.45
C PHE A 136 8.60 17.78 -21.29
N ALA A 137 9.85 17.37 -21.09
CA ALA A 137 10.32 16.04 -21.47
C ALA A 137 9.82 15.03 -20.43
N VAL A 138 9.01 14.06 -20.84
CA VAL A 138 8.38 13.10 -19.93
C VAL A 138 8.83 11.68 -20.24
N ARG A 139 9.18 10.94 -19.20
CA ARG A 139 9.53 9.51 -19.26
C ARG A 139 8.65 8.74 -18.29
N THR A 140 8.02 7.68 -18.79
CA THR A 140 7.29 6.71 -17.96
C THR A 140 7.98 5.35 -18.07
N ALA A 141 8.24 4.70 -16.93
CA ALA A 141 8.87 3.39 -16.88
C ALA A 141 8.29 2.54 -15.73
N ARG A 142 8.20 1.23 -15.95
CA ARG A 142 7.89 0.27 -14.88
C ARG A 142 8.99 0.32 -13.82
N GLN A 143 8.58 0.42 -12.56
CA GLN A 143 9.48 0.57 -11.41
C GLN A 143 9.57 -0.70 -10.58
N VAL A 144 8.44 -1.26 -10.19
CA VAL A 144 8.34 -2.43 -9.34
C VAL A 144 6.98 -3.11 -9.53
N THR A 145 6.89 -4.40 -9.23
CA THR A 145 5.61 -5.12 -9.16
C THR A 145 4.96 -5.00 -7.78
N SER A 146 3.64 -5.11 -7.73
CA SER A 146 2.80 -5.24 -6.54
C SER A 146 1.92 -6.48 -6.72
N PRO A 147 2.48 -7.70 -6.47
CA PRO A 147 1.78 -8.94 -6.75
C PRO A 147 0.54 -9.12 -5.88
N ARG A 148 -0.56 -9.59 -6.50
CA ARG A 148 -1.86 -9.77 -5.86
C ARG A 148 -2.44 -11.15 -6.12
N VAL A 149 -3.05 -11.75 -5.10
CA VAL A 149 -3.81 -12.99 -5.18
C VAL A 149 -5.30 -12.66 -5.20
N SER A 150 -6.02 -13.15 -6.22
CA SER A 150 -7.49 -13.12 -6.23
C SER A 150 -8.02 -14.18 -5.27
N LEU A 151 -8.96 -13.81 -4.40
CA LEU A 151 -9.52 -14.70 -3.39
C LEU A 151 -10.88 -15.24 -3.84
N PRO A 152 -11.04 -16.57 -3.97
CA PRO A 152 -12.33 -17.20 -4.23
C PRO A 152 -13.18 -17.29 -2.94
N ALA A 153 -14.36 -17.90 -3.06
CA ALA A 153 -15.30 -18.00 -1.95
C ALA A 153 -14.84 -18.93 -0.80
N ASP A 154 -13.92 -19.86 -1.07
CA ASP A 154 -13.40 -20.79 -0.06
C ASP A 154 -11.92 -21.13 -0.30
N PHE A 155 -11.27 -21.63 0.77
CA PHE A 155 -9.85 -21.91 0.75
C PHE A 155 -9.45 -23.13 -0.11
N GLU A 156 -10.32 -24.12 -0.27
CA GLU A 156 -10.02 -25.26 -1.14
C GLU A 156 -10.03 -24.84 -2.61
N THR A 157 -10.99 -24.02 -3.03
CA THR A 157 -11.02 -23.40 -4.36
C THR A 157 -9.76 -22.55 -4.61
N TYR A 158 -9.29 -21.79 -3.59
CA TYR A 158 -8.00 -21.10 -3.68
C TYR A 158 -6.84 -22.09 -3.90
N LEU A 159 -6.77 -23.17 -3.14
CA LEU A 159 -5.72 -24.18 -3.34
C LEU A 159 -5.78 -24.82 -4.73
N GLU A 160 -6.99 -25.02 -5.28
CA GLU A 160 -7.18 -25.55 -6.62
C GLU A 160 -6.73 -24.60 -7.74
N SER A 161 -6.78 -23.29 -7.52
CA SER A 161 -6.27 -22.28 -8.46
C SER A 161 -4.73 -22.27 -8.58
N LEU A 162 -4.03 -22.78 -7.57
CA LEU A 162 -2.57 -22.91 -7.61
C LEU A 162 -2.14 -24.01 -8.59
N THR A 163 -0.95 -23.87 -9.15
CA THR A 163 -0.34 -24.98 -9.90
C THR A 163 -0.21 -26.23 -9.01
N LYS A 164 -0.18 -27.41 -9.63
CA LYS A 164 -0.03 -28.68 -8.90
C LYS A 164 1.17 -28.67 -7.95
N LYS A 165 2.28 -28.06 -8.37
CA LYS A 165 3.52 -27.96 -7.58
C LYS A 165 3.34 -27.06 -6.37
N GLU A 166 2.84 -25.84 -6.56
CA GLU A 166 2.63 -24.85 -5.49
C GLU A 166 1.64 -25.36 -4.46
N ARG A 167 0.48 -25.89 -4.93
CA ARG A 167 -0.52 -26.48 -4.05
C ARG A 167 0.04 -27.64 -3.21
N HIS A 168 0.81 -28.54 -3.83
CA HIS A 168 1.42 -29.64 -3.10
C HIS A 168 2.40 -29.13 -2.05
N GLU A 169 3.25 -28.17 -2.41
CA GLU A 169 4.25 -27.60 -1.53
C GLU A 169 3.62 -26.82 -0.36
N LEU A 170 2.58 -26.03 -0.63
CA LEU A 170 1.88 -25.29 0.43
C LEU A 170 1.19 -26.23 1.42
N ARG A 171 0.45 -27.24 0.92
CA ARG A 171 -0.17 -28.26 1.77
C ARG A 171 0.89 -29.05 2.58
N ARG A 172 2.05 -29.31 2.00
CA ARG A 172 3.16 -29.98 2.68
C ARG A 172 3.72 -29.13 3.83
N LYS A 173 3.91 -27.82 3.61
CA LYS A 173 4.40 -26.88 4.63
C LYS A 173 3.40 -26.74 5.77
N ILE A 174 2.11 -26.57 5.48
CA ILE A 174 1.05 -26.50 6.49
C ILE A 174 1.07 -27.77 7.34
N ARG A 175 0.95 -28.95 6.73
CA ARG A 175 0.94 -30.23 7.43
C ARG A 175 2.20 -30.45 8.28
N ARG A 176 3.39 -30.07 7.77
CA ARG A 176 4.66 -30.17 8.51
C ARG A 176 4.65 -29.31 9.77
N LEU A 177 4.07 -28.11 9.71
CA LEU A 177 3.95 -27.24 10.88
C LEU A 177 2.95 -27.81 11.90
N GLU A 178 1.81 -28.30 11.43
CA GLU A 178 0.71 -28.81 12.27
C GLU A 178 1.03 -30.18 12.91
N THR A 179 1.96 -30.96 12.32
CA THR A 179 2.29 -32.31 12.84
C THR A 179 2.98 -32.22 14.21
N GLY A 180 2.29 -32.69 15.25
CA GLY A 180 2.80 -32.78 16.61
C GLY A 180 2.90 -31.40 17.34
N ARG A 181 2.23 -30.36 16.82
CA ARG A 181 2.21 -29.01 17.40
C ARG A 181 0.80 -28.45 17.48
N ARG A 182 0.58 -27.56 18.43
CA ARG A 182 -0.60 -26.72 18.46
C ARG A 182 -0.32 -25.49 17.60
N VAL A 183 -1.10 -25.31 16.55
CA VAL A 183 -0.98 -24.16 15.65
C VAL A 183 -2.31 -23.41 15.66
N ALA A 184 -2.27 -22.11 15.89
CA ALA A 184 -3.43 -21.22 15.83
C ALA A 184 -3.08 -19.96 15.01
N PHE A 185 -4.10 -19.38 14.41
CA PHE A 185 -3.99 -18.07 13.79
C PHE A 185 -5.13 -17.18 14.31
N ARG A 186 -4.76 -15.99 14.73
CA ARG A 186 -5.72 -14.99 15.18
C ARG A 186 -5.37 -13.62 14.62
N VAL A 187 -6.36 -12.75 14.54
CA VAL A 187 -6.15 -11.32 14.33
C VAL A 187 -6.24 -10.65 15.70
N ALA A 188 -5.20 -9.91 16.09
CA ALA A 188 -5.15 -9.23 17.38
C ALA A 188 -6.32 -8.24 17.51
N ASP A 189 -7.03 -8.33 18.61
CA ASP A 189 -8.07 -7.38 19.00
C ASP A 189 -7.48 -6.12 19.64
N GLU A 190 -8.35 -5.20 20.08
CA GLU A 190 -7.93 -3.92 20.66
C GLU A 190 -7.04 -4.08 21.91
N PRO A 191 -7.37 -4.94 22.90
CA PRO A 191 -6.51 -5.20 24.04
C PRO A 191 -5.15 -5.80 23.70
N GLU A 192 -5.05 -6.63 22.65
CA GLU A 192 -3.84 -7.31 22.23
C GLU A 192 -2.94 -6.45 21.33
N ARG A 193 -3.47 -5.37 20.71
CA ARG A 193 -2.79 -4.59 19.67
C ARG A 193 -1.39 -4.15 20.07
N ALA A 194 -1.22 -3.58 21.26
CA ALA A 194 0.08 -3.09 21.71
C ALA A 194 1.12 -4.22 21.81
N ALA A 195 0.73 -5.35 22.41
CA ALA A 195 1.61 -6.52 22.53
C ALA A 195 1.96 -7.13 21.17
N ALA A 196 0.98 -7.19 20.25
CA ALA A 196 1.20 -7.68 18.89
C ALA A 196 2.18 -6.79 18.10
N LEU A 197 2.09 -5.46 18.26
CA LEU A 197 3.04 -4.53 17.66
C LEU A 197 4.45 -4.67 18.26
N ASP A 198 4.55 -4.82 19.58
CA ASP A 198 5.84 -5.06 20.25
C ASP A 198 6.47 -6.36 19.75
N ARG A 199 5.69 -7.43 19.62
CA ARG A 199 6.14 -8.70 19.07
C ARG A 199 6.55 -8.59 17.59
N PHE A 200 5.78 -7.86 16.78
CA PHE A 200 6.15 -7.59 15.38
C PHE A 200 7.51 -6.91 15.28
N VAL A 201 7.73 -5.84 16.06
CA VAL A 201 9.00 -5.09 16.07
C VAL A 201 10.16 -5.97 16.55
N GLU A 202 9.96 -6.75 17.61
CA GLU A 202 10.95 -7.70 18.12
C GLU A 202 11.37 -8.72 17.02
N LEU A 203 10.39 -9.40 16.43
CA LEU A 203 10.64 -10.40 15.38
C LEU A 203 11.31 -9.78 14.15
N HIS A 204 10.91 -8.55 13.79
CA HIS A 204 11.51 -7.83 12.68
C HIS A 204 13.00 -7.54 12.93
N ARG A 205 13.35 -7.07 14.12
CA ARG A 205 14.74 -6.81 14.54
C ARG A 205 15.58 -8.08 14.70
N ARG A 206 14.94 -9.22 15.00
CA ARG A 206 15.59 -10.54 15.03
C ARG A 206 15.82 -11.14 13.64
N SER A 207 15.26 -10.57 12.58
CA SER A 207 15.52 -10.94 11.20
C SER A 207 16.99 -10.73 10.83
N ARG A 208 17.39 -11.14 9.62
CA ARG A 208 18.78 -10.99 9.15
C ARG A 208 18.89 -9.93 8.05
N GLY A 209 20.07 -9.30 7.97
CA GLY A 209 20.42 -8.36 6.90
C GLY A 209 19.55 -7.09 6.90
N GLU A 210 19.34 -6.53 5.74
CA GLU A 210 18.60 -5.29 5.52
C GLU A 210 17.23 -5.24 6.21
N LYS A 211 16.58 -6.39 6.35
CA LYS A 211 15.29 -6.47 7.04
C LYS A 211 15.40 -6.09 8.53
N ALA A 212 16.46 -6.53 9.22
CA ALA A 212 16.68 -6.15 10.61
C ALA A 212 17.00 -4.65 10.75
N GLU A 213 17.77 -4.10 9.80
CA GLU A 213 18.19 -2.71 9.77
C GLU A 213 17.04 -1.75 9.41
N PHE A 214 16.04 -2.21 8.67
CA PHE A 214 14.88 -1.41 8.28
C PHE A 214 14.10 -0.88 9.48
N MET A 215 13.93 -1.67 10.57
CA MET A 215 13.11 -1.30 11.73
C MET A 215 13.84 -0.36 12.69
N THR A 216 14.20 0.83 12.17
CA THR A 216 14.76 1.94 12.97
C THR A 216 13.70 2.52 13.90
N LYS A 217 14.12 3.35 14.87
CA LYS A 217 13.16 4.04 15.76
C LYS A 217 12.16 4.95 15.03
N PRO A 218 12.56 5.74 14.00
CA PRO A 218 11.58 6.50 13.19
C PRO A 218 10.58 5.60 12.47
N VAL A 219 11.04 4.49 11.85
CA VAL A 219 10.17 3.54 11.16
C VAL A 219 9.22 2.86 12.15
N GLU A 220 9.70 2.40 13.31
CA GLU A 220 8.83 1.85 14.36
C GLU A 220 7.74 2.84 14.77
N ARG A 221 8.08 4.12 14.96
CA ARG A 221 7.09 5.15 15.29
C ARG A 221 6.04 5.28 14.20
N PHE A 222 6.47 5.33 12.94
CA PHE A 222 5.55 5.37 11.80
C PHE A 222 4.58 4.18 11.82
N PHE A 223 5.08 2.94 12.04
CA PHE A 223 4.23 1.75 12.11
C PHE A 223 3.21 1.84 13.25
N ARG A 224 3.60 2.36 14.42
CA ARG A 224 2.68 2.55 15.55
C ARG A 224 1.61 3.59 15.25
N ASP A 225 1.99 4.72 14.69
CA ASP A 225 1.05 5.80 14.35
C ASP A 225 0.06 5.37 13.25
N ILE A 226 0.53 4.63 12.23
CA ILE A 226 -0.36 4.01 11.23
C ILE A 226 -1.29 2.97 11.86
N ALA A 227 -0.77 2.14 12.76
CA ALA A 227 -1.60 1.15 13.44
C ALA A 227 -2.74 1.82 14.22
N ASP A 228 -2.45 2.88 14.96
CA ASP A 228 -3.46 3.60 15.74
C ASP A 228 -4.50 4.27 14.84
N ALA A 229 -4.05 4.98 13.79
CA ALA A 229 -4.94 5.66 12.85
C ALA A 229 -5.89 4.67 12.13
N LEU A 230 -5.36 3.54 11.66
CA LEU A 230 -6.15 2.59 10.89
C LEU A 230 -6.95 1.62 11.77
N ALA A 231 -6.50 1.35 13.00
CA ALA A 231 -7.31 0.61 13.99
C ALA A 231 -8.57 1.39 14.37
N ALA A 232 -8.49 2.71 14.53
CA ALA A 232 -9.64 3.57 14.80
C ALA A 232 -10.74 3.47 13.72
N ARG A 233 -10.37 3.07 12.49
CA ARG A 233 -11.30 2.82 11.37
C ARG A 233 -11.67 1.35 11.22
N GLY A 234 -11.13 0.45 12.05
CA GLY A 234 -11.35 -0.99 11.95
C GLY A 234 -10.63 -1.66 10.75
N TRP A 235 -9.64 -0.99 10.16
CA TRP A 235 -8.93 -1.49 8.97
C TRP A 235 -7.65 -2.26 9.28
N LEU A 236 -7.05 -2.06 10.46
CA LEU A 236 -5.84 -2.78 10.87
C LEU A 236 -6.11 -4.28 11.02
N ARG A 237 -5.19 -5.12 10.54
CA ARG A 237 -5.16 -6.57 10.72
C ARG A 237 -3.76 -7.01 11.12
N LEU A 238 -3.53 -7.17 12.41
CA LEU A 238 -2.31 -7.80 12.93
C LEU A 238 -2.59 -9.30 13.07
N GLY A 239 -2.22 -10.06 12.02
CA GLY A 239 -2.38 -11.51 11.99
C GLY A 239 -1.24 -12.21 12.73
N ILE A 240 -1.55 -13.03 13.71
CA ILE A 240 -0.57 -13.72 14.56
C ILE A 240 -0.67 -15.21 14.31
N LEU A 241 0.42 -15.82 13.87
CA LEU A 241 0.57 -17.28 13.84
C LEU A 241 1.23 -17.74 15.15
N GLU A 242 0.50 -18.47 15.94
CA GLU A 242 0.95 -19.07 17.19
C GLU A 242 1.37 -20.54 16.97
N VAL A 243 2.47 -20.95 17.56
CA VAL A 243 2.97 -22.32 17.53
C VAL A 243 3.35 -22.72 18.97
N ASP A 244 2.67 -23.72 19.50
CA ASP A 244 2.87 -24.26 20.86
C ASP A 244 2.72 -23.20 21.99
N GLY A 245 1.91 -22.17 21.75
CA GLY A 245 1.62 -21.08 22.70
C GLY A 245 2.54 -19.87 22.54
N GLU A 246 3.44 -19.87 21.55
CA GLU A 246 4.34 -18.75 21.28
C GLU A 246 4.02 -18.08 19.94
N ASP A 247 4.03 -16.74 19.88
CA ASP A 247 3.83 -15.98 18.66
C ASP A 247 5.02 -16.16 17.71
N ALA A 248 4.86 -17.03 16.71
CA ALA A 248 5.88 -17.45 15.76
C ALA A 248 6.04 -16.52 14.56
N ALA A 249 4.95 -15.84 14.15
CA ALA A 249 4.96 -14.84 13.10
C ALA A 249 3.87 -13.80 13.34
N VAL A 250 4.14 -12.56 12.91
CA VAL A 250 3.16 -11.47 12.92
C VAL A 250 3.12 -10.85 11.52
N LEU A 251 1.91 -10.78 10.96
CA LEU A 251 1.61 -10.12 9.69
C LEU A 251 0.98 -8.76 10.00
N TYR A 252 1.57 -7.71 9.45
CA TYR A 252 1.07 -6.36 9.54
C TYR A 252 0.32 -6.02 8.26
N ALA A 253 -1.00 -6.01 8.31
CA ALA A 253 -1.87 -5.89 7.16
C ALA A 253 -3.06 -4.96 7.41
N PHE A 254 -3.76 -4.61 6.34
CA PHE A 254 -4.95 -3.74 6.38
C PHE A 254 -6.07 -4.35 5.54
N ALA A 255 -7.28 -4.39 6.08
CA ALA A 255 -8.48 -4.73 5.32
C ALA A 255 -9.20 -3.45 4.90
N TYR A 256 -9.22 -3.17 3.60
CA TYR A 256 -9.86 -1.98 3.05
C TYR A 256 -10.55 -2.30 1.72
N GLU A 257 -11.82 -1.93 1.60
CA GLU A 257 -12.65 -2.10 0.39
C GLU A 257 -12.45 -3.45 -0.30
N GLY A 258 -12.62 -4.55 0.46
CA GLY A 258 -12.55 -5.92 -0.04
C GLY A 258 -11.14 -6.46 -0.30
N THR A 259 -10.09 -5.72 0.03
CA THR A 259 -8.69 -6.14 -0.12
C THR A 259 -8.00 -6.26 1.23
N LEU A 260 -7.29 -7.36 1.47
CA LEU A 260 -6.29 -7.46 2.52
C LEU A 260 -4.93 -7.06 1.94
N ALA A 261 -4.41 -5.91 2.34
CA ALA A 261 -3.09 -5.41 1.94
C ALA A 261 -2.03 -5.80 2.97
N LEU A 262 -1.08 -6.65 2.59
CA LEU A 262 0.03 -7.07 3.45
C LEU A 262 1.15 -6.05 3.41
N TYR A 263 1.21 -5.19 4.42
CA TYR A 263 2.20 -4.13 4.45
C TYR A 263 3.59 -4.61 4.90
N ASN A 264 3.63 -5.50 5.89
CA ASN A 264 4.89 -6.10 6.33
C ASN A 264 4.63 -7.42 7.07
N ALA A 265 5.67 -8.23 7.24
CA ALA A 265 5.59 -9.50 7.96
C ALA A 265 6.89 -9.76 8.72
N ALA A 266 6.79 -10.32 9.91
CA ALA A 266 7.95 -10.77 10.68
C ALA A 266 7.70 -12.17 11.25
N TYR A 267 8.74 -12.99 11.33
CA TYR A 267 8.64 -14.33 11.91
C TYR A 267 9.90 -14.69 12.71
N ASP A 268 9.79 -15.63 13.64
CA ASP A 268 10.92 -16.13 14.41
C ASP A 268 11.88 -16.91 13.51
N PRO A 269 13.11 -16.44 13.29
CA PRO A 269 14.09 -17.14 12.46
C PRO A 269 14.48 -18.53 13.03
N ALA A 270 14.32 -18.77 14.33
CA ALA A 270 14.54 -20.08 14.95
C ALA A 270 13.55 -21.15 14.45
N LEU A 271 12.34 -20.70 14.04
CA LEU A 271 11.29 -21.57 13.48
C LEU A 271 11.29 -21.60 11.94
N GLY A 272 12.30 -21.03 11.30
CA GLY A 272 12.39 -20.95 9.83
C GLY A 272 12.36 -22.32 9.14
N SER A 273 12.93 -23.36 9.77
CA SER A 273 12.86 -24.73 9.28
C SER A 273 11.44 -25.29 9.17
N LEU A 274 10.48 -24.74 9.90
CA LEU A 274 9.05 -25.09 9.87
C LEU A 274 8.26 -24.28 8.84
N SER A 275 8.91 -23.34 8.13
CA SER A 275 8.29 -22.47 7.13
C SER A 275 7.19 -21.55 7.70
N VAL A 276 7.30 -21.12 8.97
CA VAL A 276 6.28 -20.32 9.66
C VAL A 276 5.93 -19.05 8.90
N GLY A 277 6.89 -18.41 8.21
CA GLY A 277 6.62 -17.23 7.37
C GLY A 277 5.64 -17.53 6.23
N ILE A 278 5.82 -18.62 5.48
CA ILE A 278 4.90 -18.99 4.39
C ILE A 278 3.56 -19.48 4.94
N VAL A 279 3.59 -20.26 6.01
CA VAL A 279 2.36 -20.80 6.58
C VAL A 279 1.50 -19.69 7.19
N SER A 280 2.10 -18.64 7.79
CA SER A 280 1.34 -17.48 8.27
C SER A 280 0.54 -16.80 7.15
N HIS A 281 1.10 -16.67 5.93
CA HIS A 281 0.36 -16.16 4.77
C HIS A 281 -0.79 -17.08 4.36
N ALA A 282 -0.61 -18.41 4.40
CA ALA A 282 -1.70 -19.34 4.09
C ALA A 282 -2.87 -19.22 5.07
N TYR A 283 -2.57 -19.00 6.35
CA TYR A 283 -3.60 -18.77 7.36
C TYR A 283 -4.27 -17.39 7.19
N ALA A 284 -3.50 -16.35 6.85
CA ALA A 284 -4.06 -15.03 6.54
C ALA A 284 -4.99 -15.08 5.32
N LEU A 285 -4.61 -15.80 4.25
CA LEU A 285 -5.45 -16.05 3.09
C LEU A 285 -6.76 -16.75 3.48
N ARG A 286 -6.69 -17.79 4.32
CA ARG A 286 -7.87 -18.48 4.84
C ARG A 286 -8.78 -17.55 5.65
N SER A 287 -8.20 -16.69 6.50
CA SER A 287 -8.93 -15.69 7.28
C SER A 287 -9.58 -14.64 6.38
N ALA A 288 -8.85 -14.10 5.42
CA ALA A 288 -9.35 -13.11 4.47
C ALA A 288 -10.54 -13.66 3.62
N ILE A 289 -10.44 -14.90 3.16
CA ILE A 289 -11.52 -15.59 2.47
C ILE A 289 -12.75 -15.75 3.39
N ALA A 290 -12.53 -16.16 4.64
CA ALA A 290 -13.62 -16.30 5.62
C ALA A 290 -14.27 -14.95 5.98
N GLU A 291 -13.53 -13.85 5.91
CA GLU A 291 -14.05 -12.48 6.05
C GLU A 291 -14.76 -11.98 4.78
N GLY A 292 -14.76 -12.74 3.69
CA GLY A 292 -15.38 -12.37 2.41
C GLY A 292 -14.57 -11.35 1.59
N LEU A 293 -13.27 -11.21 1.85
CA LEU A 293 -12.41 -10.34 1.06
C LEU A 293 -12.11 -10.97 -0.31
N GLY A 294 -12.04 -10.14 -1.35
CA GLY A 294 -11.86 -10.57 -2.73
C GLY A 294 -10.41 -10.59 -3.21
N ALA A 295 -9.48 -9.99 -2.47
CA ALA A 295 -8.08 -9.95 -2.86
C ALA A 295 -7.12 -9.95 -1.66
N TYR A 296 -5.94 -10.56 -1.84
CA TYR A 296 -4.78 -10.43 -0.97
C TYR A 296 -3.67 -9.74 -1.73
N ASP A 297 -3.46 -8.45 -1.48
CA ASP A 297 -2.42 -7.66 -2.09
C ASP A 297 -1.14 -7.81 -1.28
N LEU A 298 -0.11 -8.38 -1.90
CA LEU A 298 1.18 -8.62 -1.25
C LEU A 298 2.13 -7.41 -1.37
N LEU A 299 1.62 -6.34 -1.96
CA LEU A 299 2.28 -5.04 -2.13
C LEU A 299 3.65 -5.13 -2.83
N ARG A 300 4.43 -4.04 -2.78
CA ARG A 300 5.68 -3.92 -3.56
C ARG A 300 6.65 -5.05 -3.34
N GLY A 301 7.30 -5.45 -4.42
CA GLY A 301 8.39 -6.43 -4.44
C GLY A 301 8.04 -7.71 -5.19
N ASN A 302 9.06 -8.35 -5.71
CA ASN A 302 8.97 -9.55 -6.55
C ASN A 302 9.52 -10.80 -5.84
N GLU A 303 9.38 -10.86 -4.53
CA GLU A 303 9.86 -11.98 -3.74
C GLU A 303 9.13 -13.26 -4.14
N ARG A 304 9.89 -14.32 -4.37
CA ARG A 304 9.42 -15.59 -4.91
C ARG A 304 8.20 -16.17 -4.18
N TYR A 305 8.14 -16.00 -2.87
CA TYR A 305 7.04 -16.56 -2.08
C TYR A 305 5.67 -16.00 -2.48
N LYS A 306 5.61 -14.77 -3.00
CA LYS A 306 4.37 -14.15 -3.48
C LYS A 306 3.78 -14.95 -4.65
N TYR A 307 4.64 -15.33 -5.57
CA TYR A 307 4.25 -16.16 -6.73
C TYR A 307 3.97 -17.62 -6.34
N ASP A 308 4.71 -18.16 -5.35
CA ASP A 308 4.42 -19.48 -4.79
C ASP A 308 3.02 -19.52 -4.10
N LEU A 309 2.44 -18.36 -3.76
CA LEU A 309 1.07 -18.19 -3.28
C LEU A 309 0.06 -17.90 -4.40
N GLY A 310 0.48 -17.93 -5.65
CA GLY A 310 -0.41 -17.73 -6.82
C GLY A 310 -0.70 -16.26 -7.15
N ALA A 311 0.18 -15.34 -6.77
CA ALA A 311 -0.01 -13.93 -7.09
C ALA A 311 0.33 -13.64 -8.55
N ASP A 312 -0.47 -12.75 -9.15
CA ASP A 312 -0.24 -12.14 -10.46
C ASP A 312 0.37 -10.74 -10.31
N ASP A 313 1.22 -10.34 -11.27
CA ASP A 313 1.86 -9.04 -11.27
C ASP A 313 0.88 -7.91 -11.58
N HIS A 314 0.93 -6.88 -10.73
CA HIS A 314 0.43 -5.54 -11.01
C HIS A 314 1.62 -4.58 -11.02
N TRP A 315 1.80 -3.83 -12.10
CA TRP A 315 2.96 -2.96 -12.22
C TRP A 315 2.70 -1.58 -11.63
N LEU A 316 3.68 -1.08 -10.88
CA LEU A 316 3.79 0.30 -10.48
C LEU A 316 4.83 0.97 -11.35
N VAL A 317 4.48 2.13 -11.91
CA VAL A 317 5.34 2.90 -12.79
C VAL A 317 5.86 4.16 -12.10
N ARG A 318 6.93 4.70 -12.66
CA ARG A 318 7.43 6.04 -12.35
C ARG A 318 7.23 6.94 -13.55
N VAL A 319 6.65 8.12 -13.31
CA VAL A 319 6.50 9.20 -14.29
C VAL A 319 7.45 10.31 -13.91
N GLU A 320 8.46 10.57 -14.73
CA GLU A 320 9.43 11.64 -14.55
C GLU A 320 9.21 12.72 -15.62
N ALA A 321 9.20 13.97 -15.21
CA ALA A 321 9.01 15.10 -16.10
C ALA A 321 10.02 16.20 -15.75
N GLU A 322 10.68 16.71 -16.76
CA GLU A 322 11.63 17.82 -16.66
C GLU A 322 11.28 18.88 -17.69
N ARG A 323 11.27 20.14 -17.27
CA ARG A 323 10.99 21.27 -18.16
C ARG A 323 12.16 21.42 -19.14
N ALA A 324 11.85 21.40 -20.45
CA ALA A 324 12.82 21.57 -21.52
C ALA A 324 13.45 22.97 -21.55
#